data_e6a9240d985225dc835c1f21c98370b3
#
_entry.id   e6a9240d985225dc835c1f21c98370b3
#
_cell.length_a   1.000
_cell.length_b   1.000
_cell.length_c   1.000
_cell.angle_alpha   90.00
_cell.angle_beta   90.00
_cell.angle_gamma   90.00
#
_symmetry.space_group_name_H-M   'P 1'
#
loop_
_entity.id
_entity.type
_entity.pdbx_description
1 polymer ?
#
loop_
_entity_poly.entity_id
_entity_poly.type
_entity_poly.pdbx_seq_one_letter_code
_entity_poly.pdbx_strand_id
1 'polypeptide(L)'
;MSKSFAETAMELSGKTAAESTSIGKVDMADDQVEELFDNKHQTKNSPAYKAVWGREFPTKEFFEFDFYRPNSVMLNNCLDIVKKHQTDDTVYTPEGKLSREVIQALSNNGYYGLLVPLPDKPALSFSEFSSFLTKMASIEPSIAGMCSIHGCIGSVDPVRTFGNDYQKDKYLPGLADGTFLSAFALTEPCAGSDLTALKTYAIMDGDDYILNGTKLFITNVHYGGLVSVVCRIDNKPQVLLVEIPDGDTDTFKIGHYKIHALAKLNNNSLTFTNHRVPKENLIRLDKGDGLTVAYHGLNLGRVSLCANASGCMKSMLDSMLPWASYRSTYGQSIKNRELVQERLARLAGYILSSDALVAWCSGLIDKGYRGELECIIAKTFGSECQKEAAIDLCMKTHGGRSFLGGHIVGDNIHDILAPLIYEGEGDMLNMAFFKSLVKDHGVAFFEPVGRLMSDLGKKSLTPVDMVKNYKTFMPYAKWMVKEAVMPKSGLRPIGFNKNLVGHANFAIKGLQKSAWEISGLMRKYQLGLADKQCRMSIVSRKIQNLITIMVTVCYAYAQADYMSAFIADVSCENLKNKITGKHPTDAQIRKSVRLGEAIANKRGGRGYDSILIKYDR
;
A
#
# COMPACT_ATOMS: atom_id res chain seq x y z
N MET A 1 -19.52 -18.44 -18.70
CA MET A 1 -18.31 -18.31 -17.84
C MET A 1 -18.56 -19.09 -16.56
N SER A 2 -17.59 -19.82 -16.04
CA SER A 2 -17.69 -20.47 -14.72
C SER A 2 -17.75 -19.37 -13.65
N LYS A 3 -18.60 -19.59 -12.63
CA LYS A 3 -18.68 -18.66 -11.47
C LYS A 3 -17.35 -18.66 -10.73
N SER A 4 -16.98 -17.51 -10.16
CA SER A 4 -15.79 -17.40 -9.31
C SER A 4 -15.99 -18.16 -7.99
N PHE A 5 -14.87 -18.43 -7.29
CA PHE A 5 -14.92 -19.04 -5.95
C PHE A 5 -15.76 -18.19 -4.97
N ALA A 6 -15.58 -16.87 -4.96
CA ALA A 6 -16.31 -15.98 -4.07
C ALA A 6 -17.81 -15.93 -4.43
N GLU A 7 -18.16 -15.87 -5.70
CA GLU A 7 -19.57 -15.92 -6.15
C GLU A 7 -20.25 -17.20 -5.71
N THR A 8 -19.61 -18.35 -5.96
CA THR A 8 -20.13 -19.66 -5.55
C THR A 8 -20.31 -19.75 -4.02
N ALA A 9 -19.33 -19.27 -3.25
CA ALA A 9 -19.41 -19.28 -1.79
C ALA A 9 -20.55 -18.41 -1.26
N MET A 10 -20.77 -17.23 -1.85
CA MET A 10 -21.85 -16.32 -1.47
C MET A 10 -23.23 -16.89 -1.80
N GLU A 11 -23.43 -17.45 -2.97
CA GLU A 11 -24.69 -18.12 -3.34
C GLU A 11 -25.03 -19.28 -2.40
N LEU A 12 -24.04 -20.15 -2.14
CA LEU A 12 -24.21 -21.27 -1.20
C LEU A 12 -24.50 -20.79 0.24
N SER A 13 -24.04 -19.59 0.61
CA SER A 13 -24.35 -18.98 1.91
C SER A 13 -25.74 -18.35 1.98
N GLY A 14 -26.48 -18.31 0.87
CA GLY A 14 -27.84 -17.76 0.80
C GLY A 14 -27.88 -16.24 0.63
N LYS A 15 -26.79 -15.63 0.15
CA LYS A 15 -26.75 -14.20 -0.22
C LYS A 15 -27.58 -13.94 -1.46
N THR A 16 -27.97 -12.67 -1.65
CA THR A 16 -28.74 -12.27 -2.83
C THR A 16 -27.95 -12.48 -4.11
N ALA A 17 -28.61 -12.70 -5.22
CA ALA A 17 -27.97 -12.83 -6.53
C ALA A 17 -27.17 -11.58 -6.90
N ALA A 18 -27.67 -10.38 -6.55
CA ALA A 18 -26.98 -9.12 -6.81
C ALA A 18 -25.66 -9.03 -6.02
N GLU A 19 -25.69 -9.35 -4.72
CA GLU A 19 -24.50 -9.35 -3.86
C GLU A 19 -23.48 -10.37 -4.33
N SER A 20 -23.90 -11.60 -4.61
CA SER A 20 -23.04 -12.68 -5.09
C SER A 20 -22.38 -12.35 -6.42
N THR A 21 -23.13 -11.80 -7.37
CA THR A 21 -22.61 -11.39 -8.68
C THR A 21 -21.65 -10.21 -8.57
N SER A 22 -21.92 -9.22 -7.71
CA SER A 22 -21.00 -8.09 -7.51
C SER A 22 -19.66 -8.53 -6.95
N ILE A 23 -19.67 -9.35 -5.90
CA ILE A 23 -18.45 -9.91 -5.32
C ILE A 23 -17.73 -10.83 -6.33
N GLY A 24 -18.49 -11.61 -7.10
CA GLY A 24 -17.95 -12.45 -8.17
C GLY A 24 -17.20 -11.67 -9.25
N LYS A 25 -17.71 -10.51 -9.67
CA LYS A 25 -17.02 -9.64 -10.64
C LYS A 25 -15.68 -9.12 -10.11
N VAL A 26 -15.63 -8.70 -8.84
CA VAL A 26 -14.38 -8.25 -8.20
C VAL A 26 -13.38 -9.41 -8.10
N ASP A 27 -13.84 -10.59 -7.74
CA ASP A 27 -12.99 -11.79 -7.65
C ASP A 27 -12.44 -12.21 -9.02
N MET A 28 -13.27 -12.15 -10.05
CA MET A 28 -12.85 -12.43 -11.43
C MET A 28 -11.81 -11.42 -11.95
N ALA A 29 -12.01 -10.12 -11.67
CA ALA A 29 -11.03 -9.10 -12.06
C ALA A 29 -9.68 -9.32 -11.37
N ASP A 30 -9.70 -9.71 -10.10
CA ASP A 30 -8.51 -10.08 -9.35
C ASP A 30 -7.79 -11.31 -9.95
N ASP A 31 -8.55 -12.34 -10.35
CA ASP A 31 -8.02 -13.52 -11.05
C ASP A 31 -7.39 -13.17 -12.40
N GLN A 32 -7.99 -12.26 -13.14
CA GLN A 32 -7.46 -11.80 -14.41
C GLN A 32 -6.12 -11.06 -14.23
N VAL A 33 -5.94 -10.32 -13.13
CA VAL A 33 -4.64 -9.75 -12.79
C VAL A 33 -3.61 -10.84 -12.48
N GLU A 34 -3.99 -11.93 -11.79
CA GLU A 34 -3.08 -13.07 -11.57
C GLU A 34 -2.57 -13.66 -12.88
N GLU A 35 -3.43 -13.74 -13.91
CA GLU A 35 -3.06 -14.30 -15.21
C GLU A 35 -2.04 -13.45 -15.99
N LEU A 36 -1.81 -12.19 -15.62
CA LEU A 36 -0.77 -11.33 -16.20
C LEU A 36 0.64 -11.73 -15.74
N PHE A 37 0.74 -12.48 -14.67
CA PHE A 37 2.01 -12.88 -14.06
C PHE A 37 2.32 -14.35 -14.30
N ASP A 38 3.59 -14.67 -14.53
CA ASP A 38 4.07 -16.04 -14.57
C ASP A 38 3.61 -16.81 -13.33
N ASN A 39 3.25 -18.07 -13.46
CA ASN A 39 2.75 -18.90 -12.37
C ASN A 39 3.64 -18.86 -11.11
N LYS A 40 4.96 -18.81 -11.28
CA LYS A 40 5.93 -18.72 -10.17
C LYS A 40 5.87 -17.40 -9.39
N HIS A 41 5.29 -16.35 -9.99
CA HIS A 41 5.20 -15.00 -9.45
C HIS A 41 3.79 -14.61 -8.98
N GLN A 42 2.81 -15.51 -9.17
CA GLN A 42 1.44 -15.33 -8.69
C GLN A 42 1.35 -15.36 -7.16
N THR A 43 0.27 -14.82 -6.61
CA THR A 43 0.04 -14.69 -5.17
C THR A 43 0.20 -16.01 -4.41
N LYS A 44 -0.29 -17.14 -4.94
CA LYS A 44 -0.13 -18.48 -4.34
C LYS A 44 1.34 -18.94 -4.22
N ASN A 45 2.24 -18.34 -4.96
CA ASN A 45 3.67 -18.61 -4.97
C ASN A 45 4.49 -17.50 -4.33
N SER A 46 3.85 -16.44 -3.83
CA SER A 46 4.50 -15.33 -3.16
C SER A 46 5.12 -15.75 -1.82
N PRO A 47 6.15 -15.03 -1.35
CA PRO A 47 6.78 -15.32 -0.06
C PRO A 47 5.81 -15.26 1.11
N ALA A 48 4.90 -14.29 1.14
CA ALA A 48 3.89 -14.15 2.21
C ALA A 48 2.93 -15.35 2.24
N TYR A 49 2.45 -15.78 1.07
CA TYR A 49 1.57 -16.95 0.96
C TYR A 49 2.30 -18.24 1.40
N LYS A 50 3.51 -18.46 0.89
CA LYS A 50 4.34 -19.63 1.23
C LYS A 50 4.73 -19.68 2.71
N ALA A 51 4.91 -18.53 3.35
CA ALA A 51 5.20 -18.45 4.79
C ALA A 51 4.05 -19.01 5.64
N VAL A 52 2.79 -18.92 5.18
CA VAL A 52 1.61 -19.47 5.85
C VAL A 52 1.36 -20.91 5.45
N TRP A 53 1.28 -21.20 4.15
CA TRP A 53 0.84 -22.50 3.64
C TRP A 53 1.95 -23.46 3.27
N GLY A 54 3.18 -22.94 3.04
CA GLY A 54 4.32 -23.72 2.65
C GLY A 54 4.84 -24.62 3.79
N ARG A 55 5.47 -25.73 3.42
CA ARG A 55 6.16 -26.63 4.36
C ARG A 55 7.52 -26.09 4.73
N GLU A 56 8.22 -25.56 3.75
CA GLU A 56 9.48 -24.89 3.94
C GLU A 56 9.23 -23.39 3.98
N PHE A 57 9.83 -22.76 4.98
CA PHE A 57 9.76 -21.30 5.06
C PHE A 57 10.58 -20.72 3.89
N PRO A 58 10.04 -19.74 3.13
CA PRO A 58 10.69 -19.17 1.94
C PRO A 58 11.83 -18.21 2.35
N THR A 59 12.87 -18.77 2.97
CA THR A 59 13.96 -18.01 3.59
C THR A 59 14.67 -17.11 2.60
N LYS A 60 14.95 -17.64 1.39
CA LYS A 60 15.67 -16.89 0.37
C LYS A 60 14.95 -15.59 0.03
N GLU A 61 13.65 -15.67 -0.24
CA GLU A 61 12.83 -14.54 -0.66
C GLU A 61 12.65 -13.49 0.45
N PHE A 62 12.78 -13.89 1.74
CA PHE A 62 12.77 -12.95 2.87
C PHE A 62 14.13 -12.28 3.11
N PHE A 63 15.22 -12.78 2.54
CA PHE A 63 16.56 -12.19 2.65
C PHE A 63 17.01 -11.45 1.39
N GLU A 64 16.23 -11.49 0.33
CA GLU A 64 16.54 -10.80 -0.91
C GLU A 64 16.07 -9.35 -0.84
N PHE A 65 16.91 -8.49 -0.29
CA PHE A 65 16.73 -7.03 -0.32
C PHE A 65 17.67 -6.40 -1.34
N ASP A 66 17.12 -5.61 -2.23
CA ASP A 66 17.92 -4.71 -3.05
C ASP A 66 18.07 -3.39 -2.29
N PHE A 67 19.23 -3.22 -1.63
CA PHE A 67 19.57 -1.97 -0.95
C PHE A 67 20.03 -0.94 -1.98
N TYR A 68 19.07 -0.28 -2.59
CA TYR A 68 19.39 0.80 -3.48
C TYR A 68 19.65 2.10 -2.70
N ARG A 69 20.82 2.70 -2.92
CA ARG A 69 21.10 4.07 -2.48
C ARG A 69 21.08 4.96 -3.72
N PRO A 70 19.97 5.70 -3.96
CA PRO A 70 19.92 6.60 -5.11
C PRO A 70 21.12 7.55 -5.06
N ASN A 71 22.02 7.43 -6.03
CA ASN A 71 23.22 8.27 -6.13
C ASN A 71 23.38 8.84 -7.55
N SER A 72 22.27 8.96 -8.29
CA SER A 72 22.31 9.61 -9.60
C SER A 72 22.31 11.12 -9.42
N VAL A 73 23.07 11.82 -10.27
CA VAL A 73 23.13 13.29 -10.29
C VAL A 73 21.73 13.88 -10.47
N MET A 74 20.93 13.30 -11.39
CA MET A 74 19.55 13.72 -11.65
C MET A 74 18.68 13.64 -10.39
N LEU A 75 18.72 12.52 -9.66
CA LEU A 75 17.91 12.33 -8.46
C LEU A 75 18.33 13.31 -7.34
N ASN A 76 19.63 13.53 -7.17
CA ASN A 76 20.13 14.51 -6.20
C ASN A 76 19.71 15.94 -6.57
N ASN A 77 19.79 16.29 -7.86
CA ASN A 77 19.33 17.61 -8.34
C ASN A 77 17.85 17.83 -8.04
N CYS A 78 16.99 16.81 -8.22
CA CYS A 78 15.58 16.94 -7.86
C CYS A 78 15.38 17.23 -6.36
N LEU A 79 16.15 16.56 -5.48
CA LEU A 79 16.08 16.83 -4.03
C LEU A 79 16.55 18.26 -3.71
N ASP A 80 17.60 18.73 -4.36
CA ASP A 80 18.17 20.06 -4.11
C ASP A 80 17.29 21.18 -4.67
N ILE A 81 16.60 20.95 -5.81
CA ILE A 81 15.55 21.86 -6.31
C ILE A 81 14.49 22.08 -5.23
N VAL A 82 13.95 20.99 -4.66
CA VAL A 82 12.89 21.11 -3.64
C VAL A 82 13.38 21.84 -2.38
N LYS A 83 14.59 21.51 -1.89
CA LYS A 83 15.20 22.22 -0.75
C LYS A 83 15.40 23.71 -1.02
N LYS A 84 15.83 24.07 -2.24
CA LYS A 84 15.98 25.47 -2.65
C LYS A 84 14.63 26.18 -2.59
N HIS A 85 13.60 25.61 -3.21
CA HIS A 85 12.25 26.19 -3.18
C HIS A 85 11.69 26.28 -1.75
N GLN A 86 12.03 25.32 -0.84
CA GLN A 86 11.68 25.46 0.60
C GLN A 86 12.39 26.63 1.27
N THR A 87 13.67 26.85 0.92
CA THR A 87 14.44 27.99 1.48
C THR A 87 13.90 29.33 0.97
N ASP A 88 13.51 29.36 -0.31
CA ASP A 88 13.01 30.55 -1.00
C ASP A 88 11.51 30.80 -0.74
N ASP A 89 10.81 29.91 0.02
CA ASP A 89 9.37 29.93 0.31
C ASP A 89 8.49 29.93 -0.95
N THR A 90 8.92 29.19 -1.98
CA THR A 90 8.28 29.14 -3.31
C THR A 90 7.73 27.75 -3.67
N VAL A 91 7.71 26.81 -2.72
CA VAL A 91 7.12 25.46 -2.96
C VAL A 91 5.63 25.56 -3.22
N TYR A 92 4.96 26.48 -2.50
CA TYR A 92 3.51 26.63 -2.55
C TYR A 92 3.12 28.03 -3.03
N THR A 93 1.95 28.10 -3.71
CA THR A 93 1.29 29.37 -4.03
C THR A 93 0.67 29.97 -2.75
N PRO A 94 0.26 31.25 -2.76
CA PRO A 94 -0.48 31.87 -1.63
C PRO A 94 -1.74 31.10 -1.24
N GLU A 95 -2.37 30.36 -2.18
CA GLU A 95 -3.54 29.52 -1.94
C GLU A 95 -3.17 28.15 -1.37
N GLY A 96 -1.88 27.88 -1.13
CA GLY A 96 -1.36 26.63 -0.56
C GLY A 96 -1.26 25.45 -1.54
N LYS A 97 -1.31 25.71 -2.86
CA LYS A 97 -1.10 24.68 -3.89
C LYS A 97 0.38 24.59 -4.27
N LEU A 98 0.85 23.43 -4.75
CA LEU A 98 2.18 23.32 -5.34
C LEU A 98 2.35 24.35 -6.48
N SER A 99 3.44 25.11 -6.42
CA SER A 99 3.70 26.17 -7.40
C SER A 99 4.06 25.58 -8.77
N ARG A 100 3.69 26.32 -9.83
CA ARG A 100 4.08 25.93 -11.19
C ARG A 100 5.59 25.93 -11.37
N GLU A 101 6.30 26.81 -10.67
CA GLU A 101 7.77 26.94 -10.74
C GLU A 101 8.45 25.67 -10.25
N VAL A 102 8.05 25.13 -9.09
CA VAL A 102 8.65 23.89 -8.58
C VAL A 102 8.28 22.69 -9.46
N ILE A 103 7.04 22.63 -9.97
CA ILE A 103 6.59 21.58 -10.89
C ILE A 103 7.46 21.62 -12.18
N GLN A 104 7.64 22.79 -12.77
CA GLN A 104 8.42 22.96 -14.00
C GLN A 104 9.91 22.69 -13.77
N ALA A 105 10.47 23.14 -12.66
CA ALA A 105 11.88 22.87 -12.33
C ALA A 105 12.15 21.36 -12.18
N LEU A 106 11.23 20.63 -11.57
CA LEU A 106 11.30 19.18 -11.45
C LEU A 106 11.11 18.49 -12.80
N SER A 107 10.15 18.94 -13.62
CA SER A 107 9.91 18.47 -14.98
C SER A 107 11.20 18.56 -15.83
N ASN A 108 11.83 19.73 -15.87
CA ASN A 108 13.06 19.98 -16.60
C ASN A 108 14.24 19.09 -16.16
N ASN A 109 14.16 18.50 -14.96
CA ASN A 109 15.15 17.55 -14.44
C ASN A 109 14.69 16.08 -14.52
N GLY A 110 13.61 15.79 -15.27
CA GLY A 110 13.15 14.43 -15.56
C GLY A 110 12.45 13.70 -14.40
N TYR A 111 11.94 14.44 -13.42
CA TYR A 111 11.29 13.89 -12.23
C TYR A 111 10.05 13.06 -12.56
N TYR A 112 9.27 13.46 -13.56
CA TYR A 112 8.05 12.75 -13.95
C TYR A 112 8.33 11.51 -14.80
N GLY A 113 9.50 11.43 -15.43
CA GLY A 113 9.93 10.31 -16.26
C GLY A 113 10.54 9.12 -15.51
N LEU A 114 10.57 9.14 -14.17
CA LEU A 114 11.27 8.13 -13.37
C LEU A 114 10.78 6.69 -13.63
N LEU A 115 9.48 6.50 -13.84
CA LEU A 115 8.87 5.21 -14.15
C LEU A 115 8.38 5.09 -15.60
N VAL A 116 8.74 6.04 -16.47
CA VAL A 116 8.33 6.05 -17.88
C VAL A 116 9.46 5.51 -18.74
N PRO A 117 9.31 4.32 -19.37
CA PRO A 117 10.31 3.81 -20.30
C PRO A 117 10.25 4.59 -21.63
N LEU A 118 11.39 5.08 -22.09
CA LEU A 118 11.57 5.66 -23.43
C LEU A 118 12.64 4.86 -24.19
N PRO A 119 12.68 4.92 -25.53
CA PRO A 119 13.62 4.14 -26.33
C PRO A 119 15.08 4.35 -25.96
N ASP A 120 15.45 5.57 -25.58
CA ASP A 120 16.80 6.00 -25.21
C ASP A 120 17.01 6.20 -23.70
N LYS A 121 15.98 6.07 -22.89
CA LYS A 121 16.04 6.25 -21.45
C LYS A 121 15.18 5.20 -20.72
N PRO A 122 15.80 4.14 -20.17
CA PRO A 122 15.05 3.15 -19.40
C PRO A 122 14.46 3.78 -18.13
N ALA A 123 13.30 3.27 -17.72
CA ALA A 123 12.72 3.60 -16.42
C ALA A 123 13.62 3.09 -15.27
N LEU A 124 13.52 3.72 -14.11
CA LEU A 124 14.12 3.17 -12.89
C LEU A 124 13.48 1.83 -12.54
N SER A 125 14.24 0.97 -11.85
CA SER A 125 13.64 -0.15 -11.13
C SER A 125 12.69 0.38 -10.06
N PHE A 126 11.74 -0.43 -9.64
CA PHE A 126 10.78 0.01 -8.63
C PHE A 126 11.45 0.18 -7.25
N SER A 127 12.51 -0.59 -6.98
CA SER A 127 13.36 -0.43 -5.78
C SER A 127 14.09 0.91 -5.77
N GLU A 128 14.64 1.34 -6.91
CA GLU A 128 15.28 2.65 -7.05
C GLU A 128 14.28 3.78 -6.83
N PHE A 129 13.14 3.70 -7.50
CA PHE A 129 12.06 4.67 -7.37
C PHE A 129 11.56 4.80 -5.94
N SER A 130 11.24 3.68 -5.28
CA SER A 130 10.68 3.66 -3.92
C SER A 130 11.68 4.20 -2.89
N SER A 131 12.97 3.87 -3.05
CA SER A 131 14.04 4.41 -2.21
C SER A 131 14.21 5.93 -2.38
N PHE A 132 14.16 6.42 -3.63
CA PHE A 132 14.19 7.85 -3.91
C PHE A 132 12.94 8.57 -3.38
N LEU A 133 11.76 7.97 -3.57
CA LEU A 133 10.49 8.51 -3.07
C LEU A 133 10.50 8.70 -1.55
N THR A 134 11.08 7.74 -0.81
CA THR A 134 11.25 7.86 0.65
C THR A 134 12.11 9.07 1.02
N LYS A 135 13.18 9.36 0.28
CA LYS A 135 14.02 10.55 0.50
C LYS A 135 13.26 11.84 0.15
N MET A 136 12.56 11.86 -0.98
CA MET A 136 11.76 13.02 -1.38
C MET A 136 10.67 13.30 -0.32
N ALA A 137 9.97 12.28 0.14
CA ALA A 137 8.93 12.41 1.17
C ALA A 137 9.46 12.91 2.53
N SER A 138 10.75 12.68 2.85
CA SER A 138 11.36 13.27 4.04
C SER A 138 11.68 14.76 3.90
N ILE A 139 11.62 15.30 2.68
CA ILE A 139 11.81 16.72 2.38
C ILE A 139 10.45 17.38 2.16
N GLU A 140 9.65 16.85 1.20
CA GLU A 140 8.33 17.37 0.86
C GLU A 140 7.39 16.25 0.43
N PRO A 141 6.51 15.79 1.36
CA PRO A 141 5.62 14.65 1.12
C PRO A 141 4.63 14.87 -0.03
N SER A 142 4.20 16.11 -0.27
CA SER A 142 3.24 16.41 -1.33
C SER A 142 3.84 16.22 -2.73
N ILE A 143 5.11 16.60 -2.91
CA ILE A 143 5.85 16.38 -4.16
C ILE A 143 6.09 14.88 -4.39
N ALA A 144 6.47 14.15 -3.33
CA ALA A 144 6.61 12.70 -3.40
C ALA A 144 5.28 12.03 -3.77
N GLY A 145 4.17 12.43 -3.12
CA GLY A 145 2.83 11.93 -3.41
C GLY A 145 2.40 12.19 -4.85
N MET A 146 2.66 13.39 -5.38
CA MET A 146 2.35 13.72 -6.77
C MET A 146 3.08 12.82 -7.76
N CYS A 147 4.36 12.56 -7.55
CA CYS A 147 5.16 11.65 -8.39
C CYS A 147 4.68 10.21 -8.30
N SER A 148 4.34 9.74 -7.09
CA SER A 148 3.79 8.41 -6.87
C SER A 148 2.46 8.23 -7.63
N ILE A 149 1.55 9.19 -7.54
CA ILE A 149 0.28 9.13 -8.26
C ILE A 149 0.54 9.13 -9.77
N HIS A 150 1.41 10.01 -10.26
CA HIS A 150 1.75 10.11 -11.68
C HIS A 150 2.30 8.78 -12.23
N GLY A 151 3.30 8.22 -11.57
CA GLY A 151 4.06 7.06 -12.08
C GLY A 151 3.45 5.69 -11.78
N CYS A 152 2.73 5.56 -10.66
CA CYS A 152 2.26 4.25 -10.20
C CYS A 152 0.78 3.99 -10.51
N ILE A 153 -0.07 5.01 -10.36
CA ILE A 153 -1.53 4.85 -10.42
C ILE A 153 -2.12 5.61 -11.59
N GLY A 154 -1.55 6.76 -11.94
CA GLY A 154 -2.00 7.61 -13.04
C GLY A 154 -1.93 6.93 -14.40
N SER A 155 -1.96 7.72 -15.46
CA SER A 155 -1.97 7.17 -16.82
C SER A 155 -0.64 6.53 -17.24
N VAL A 156 0.46 6.73 -16.49
CA VAL A 156 1.75 6.10 -16.81
C VAL A 156 1.65 4.58 -16.78
N ASP A 157 1.13 3.99 -15.71
CA ASP A 157 1.03 2.52 -15.61
C ASP A 157 0.08 1.90 -16.64
N PRO A 158 -1.15 2.41 -16.85
CA PRO A 158 -2.03 1.96 -17.91
C PRO A 158 -1.42 2.03 -19.31
N VAL A 159 -0.75 3.14 -19.65
CA VAL A 159 -0.17 3.31 -21.00
C VAL A 159 1.04 2.41 -21.21
N ARG A 160 2.01 2.39 -20.27
CA ARG A 160 3.25 1.59 -20.43
C ARG A 160 2.98 0.10 -20.45
N THR A 161 2.00 -0.38 -19.65
CA THR A 161 1.74 -1.81 -19.45
C THR A 161 0.73 -2.35 -20.46
N PHE A 162 -0.34 -1.61 -20.74
CA PHE A 162 -1.48 -2.07 -21.52
C PHE A 162 -1.71 -1.28 -22.81
N GLY A 163 -1.07 -0.13 -22.96
CA GLY A 163 -1.18 0.69 -24.18
C GLY A 163 -0.62 -0.02 -25.40
N ASN A 164 -1.27 0.16 -26.55
CA ASN A 164 -0.71 -0.23 -27.84
C ASN A 164 0.42 0.74 -28.28
N ASP A 165 1.11 0.42 -29.39
CA ASP A 165 2.26 1.22 -29.85
C ASP A 165 1.85 2.68 -30.13
N TYR A 166 0.71 2.93 -30.76
CA TYR A 166 0.19 4.28 -30.98
C TYR A 166 0.00 5.06 -29.68
N GLN A 167 -0.60 4.45 -28.65
CA GLN A 167 -0.82 5.09 -27.35
C GLN A 167 0.49 5.34 -26.62
N LYS A 168 1.44 4.41 -26.68
CA LYS A 168 2.76 4.57 -26.10
C LYS A 168 3.55 5.69 -26.80
N ASP A 169 3.60 5.70 -28.11
CA ASP A 169 4.30 6.72 -28.88
C ASP A 169 3.71 8.11 -28.66
N LYS A 170 2.39 8.20 -28.55
CA LYS A 170 1.69 9.46 -28.37
C LYS A 170 1.86 10.03 -26.95
N TYR A 171 1.75 9.18 -25.91
CA TYR A 171 1.60 9.68 -24.54
C TYR A 171 2.84 9.54 -23.67
N LEU A 172 3.68 8.48 -23.84
CA LEU A 172 4.84 8.29 -22.95
C LEU A 172 5.85 9.46 -22.98
N PRO A 173 6.18 10.08 -24.12
CA PRO A 173 7.08 11.23 -24.12
C PRO A 173 6.57 12.39 -23.26
N GLY A 174 5.30 12.79 -23.44
CA GLY A 174 4.71 13.89 -22.68
C GLY A 174 4.46 13.55 -21.21
N LEU A 175 4.28 12.26 -20.88
CA LEU A 175 4.24 11.79 -19.49
C LEU A 175 5.65 11.82 -18.86
N ALA A 176 6.70 11.53 -19.63
CA ALA A 176 8.06 11.52 -19.12
C ALA A 176 8.62 12.92 -18.86
N ASP A 177 8.30 13.88 -19.71
CA ASP A 177 8.77 15.26 -19.58
C ASP A 177 7.83 16.14 -18.73
N GLY A 178 6.67 15.62 -18.31
CA GLY A 178 5.69 16.33 -17.48
C GLY A 178 4.79 17.29 -18.26
N THR A 179 4.81 17.29 -19.59
CA THR A 179 3.84 17.99 -20.43
C THR A 179 2.44 17.48 -20.12
N PHE A 180 2.29 16.16 -19.96
CA PHE A 180 1.09 15.54 -19.42
C PHE A 180 1.33 15.13 -17.95
N LEU A 181 0.79 15.88 -17.00
CA LEU A 181 0.59 15.34 -15.66
C LEU A 181 -0.58 14.38 -15.68
N SER A 182 -0.41 13.21 -15.05
CA SER A 182 -1.39 12.15 -15.18
C SER A 182 -2.17 11.87 -13.91
N ALA A 183 -3.43 11.47 -14.09
CA ALA A 183 -4.33 11.06 -13.02
C ALA A 183 -5.06 9.77 -13.39
N PHE A 184 -5.72 9.15 -12.40
CA PHE A 184 -6.57 7.98 -12.57
C PHE A 184 -7.95 8.24 -11.99
N ALA A 185 -8.97 8.18 -12.82
CA ALA A 185 -10.34 8.50 -12.45
C ALA A 185 -11.18 7.22 -12.31
N LEU A 186 -11.26 6.72 -11.07
CA LEU A 186 -11.99 5.51 -10.71
C LEU A 186 -13.23 5.82 -9.88
N THR A 187 -13.04 6.48 -8.73
CA THR A 187 -14.07 6.73 -7.72
C THR A 187 -15.22 7.59 -8.23
N GLU A 188 -16.44 7.22 -7.87
CA GLU A 188 -17.68 7.94 -8.18
C GLU A 188 -18.51 8.18 -6.91
N PRO A 189 -19.56 9.05 -6.95
CA PRO A 189 -20.44 9.28 -5.79
C PRO A 189 -21.04 7.99 -5.21
N CYS A 190 -21.23 6.95 -6.02
CA CYS A 190 -21.82 5.67 -5.62
C CYS A 190 -20.84 4.48 -5.67
N ALA A 191 -19.59 4.69 -6.10
CA ALA A 191 -18.59 3.64 -6.28
C ALA A 191 -17.26 4.07 -5.65
N GLY A 192 -16.97 3.54 -4.46
CA GLY A 192 -15.69 3.67 -3.76
C GLY A 192 -15.08 2.29 -3.51
N SER A 193 -15.38 1.65 -2.36
CA SER A 193 -14.96 0.28 -2.08
C SER A 193 -15.64 -0.75 -2.98
N ASP A 194 -16.87 -0.50 -3.42
CA ASP A 194 -17.58 -1.33 -4.41
C ASP A 194 -17.43 -0.73 -5.81
N LEU A 195 -16.45 -1.23 -6.56
CA LEU A 195 -16.20 -0.80 -7.94
C LEU A 195 -17.20 -1.37 -8.95
N THR A 196 -18.06 -2.30 -8.56
CA THR A 196 -19.12 -2.82 -9.46
C THR A 196 -20.29 -1.85 -9.60
N ALA A 197 -20.37 -0.85 -8.72
CA ALA A 197 -21.40 0.19 -8.71
C ALA A 197 -21.10 1.38 -9.64
N LEU A 198 -20.03 1.32 -10.45
CA LEU A 198 -19.67 2.35 -11.43
C LEU A 198 -20.84 2.69 -12.36
N LYS A 199 -21.11 3.98 -12.55
CA LYS A 199 -22.17 4.51 -13.40
C LYS A 199 -21.67 5.31 -14.59
N THR A 200 -20.47 5.87 -14.54
CA THR A 200 -19.83 6.53 -15.69
C THR A 200 -19.81 5.56 -16.85
N TYR A 201 -20.25 5.99 -18.01
CA TYR A 201 -20.36 5.14 -19.21
C TYR A 201 -19.93 5.88 -20.46
N ALA A 202 -19.56 5.11 -21.48
CA ALA A 202 -19.31 5.64 -22.80
C ALA A 202 -20.00 4.77 -23.85
N ILE A 203 -20.47 5.41 -24.92
CA ILE A 203 -21.16 4.78 -26.05
C ILE A 203 -20.43 5.18 -27.32
N MET A 204 -20.19 4.22 -28.22
CA MET A 204 -19.58 4.46 -29.52
C MET A 204 -20.51 5.29 -30.41
N ASP A 205 -19.98 6.36 -31.01
CA ASP A 205 -20.63 7.21 -31.99
C ASP A 205 -19.62 7.57 -33.10
N GLY A 206 -19.68 6.86 -34.21
CA GLY A 206 -18.71 6.98 -35.32
C GLY A 206 -17.29 6.56 -34.88
N ASP A 207 -16.37 7.48 -34.93
CA ASP A 207 -14.96 7.25 -34.54
C ASP A 207 -14.65 7.67 -33.10
N ASP A 208 -15.67 8.09 -32.33
CA ASP A 208 -15.51 8.54 -30.96
C ASP A 208 -16.34 7.73 -29.97
N TYR A 209 -15.91 7.72 -28.72
CA TYR A 209 -16.73 7.37 -27.57
C TYR A 209 -17.36 8.63 -26.97
N ILE A 210 -18.65 8.60 -26.70
CA ILE A 210 -19.40 9.67 -26.01
C ILE A 210 -19.42 9.31 -24.53
N LEU A 211 -18.55 9.98 -23.74
CA LEU A 211 -18.36 9.74 -22.32
C LEU A 211 -19.31 10.59 -21.48
N ASN A 212 -20.00 9.96 -20.52
CA ASN A 212 -20.91 10.59 -19.58
C ASN A 212 -20.68 10.08 -18.16
N GLY A 213 -20.68 10.99 -17.18
CA GLY A 213 -20.57 10.64 -15.76
C GLY A 213 -19.77 11.62 -14.93
N THR A 214 -19.62 11.30 -13.64
CA THR A 214 -18.88 12.13 -12.67
C THR A 214 -17.92 11.28 -11.87
N LYS A 215 -16.67 11.72 -11.78
CA LYS A 215 -15.63 11.13 -10.98
C LYS A 215 -15.27 12.04 -9.80
N LEU A 216 -14.95 11.45 -8.65
CA LEU A 216 -14.62 12.17 -7.41
C LEU A 216 -13.23 11.83 -6.90
N PHE A 217 -12.65 12.76 -6.15
CA PHE A 217 -11.36 12.60 -5.47
C PHE A 217 -10.21 12.28 -6.43
N ILE A 218 -10.20 12.90 -7.61
CA ILE A 218 -9.19 12.64 -8.62
C ILE A 218 -8.02 13.59 -8.38
N THR A 219 -6.87 13.02 -8.00
CA THR A 219 -5.64 13.77 -7.71
C THR A 219 -4.80 13.93 -8.98
N ASN A 220 -3.99 14.99 -9.06
CA ASN A 220 -3.19 15.41 -10.21
C ASN A 220 -4.01 15.84 -11.44
N VAL A 221 -5.25 16.26 -11.24
CA VAL A 221 -6.05 16.81 -12.34
C VAL A 221 -5.59 18.22 -12.66
N HIS A 222 -5.10 18.39 -13.88
CA HIS A 222 -4.69 19.68 -14.43
C HIS A 222 -5.30 19.86 -15.82
N TYR A 223 -5.60 21.09 -16.21
CA TYR A 223 -5.91 21.42 -17.61
C TYR A 223 -4.70 21.04 -18.48
N GLY A 224 -4.94 20.49 -19.65
CA GLY A 224 -3.90 19.94 -20.52
C GLY A 224 -3.27 18.63 -20.04
N GLY A 225 -3.76 18.01 -18.95
CA GLY A 225 -3.28 16.72 -18.42
C GLY A 225 -3.89 15.51 -19.13
N LEU A 226 -3.45 14.31 -18.72
CA LEU A 226 -3.97 13.02 -19.19
C LEU A 226 -4.61 12.23 -18.05
N VAL A 227 -5.84 11.77 -18.22
CA VAL A 227 -6.55 10.98 -17.20
C VAL A 227 -6.99 9.64 -17.76
N SER A 228 -6.63 8.56 -17.08
CA SER A 228 -7.20 7.24 -17.32
C SER A 228 -8.55 7.13 -16.62
N VAL A 229 -9.64 7.13 -17.38
CA VAL A 229 -11.00 7.11 -16.86
C VAL A 229 -11.58 5.71 -16.97
N VAL A 230 -11.89 5.09 -15.82
CA VAL A 230 -12.64 3.83 -15.80
C VAL A 230 -14.10 4.10 -16.01
N CYS A 231 -14.70 3.59 -17.09
CA CYS A 231 -16.10 3.73 -17.43
C CYS A 231 -16.69 2.43 -17.94
N ARG A 232 -18.01 2.35 -18.03
CA ARG A 232 -18.71 1.19 -18.60
C ARG A 232 -18.89 1.38 -20.11
N ILE A 233 -18.37 0.43 -20.88
CA ILE A 233 -18.64 0.28 -22.31
C ILE A 233 -19.23 -1.12 -22.50
N ASP A 234 -20.37 -1.24 -23.14
CA ASP A 234 -21.11 -2.50 -23.31
C ASP A 234 -21.30 -3.27 -21.99
N ASN A 235 -21.64 -2.54 -20.92
CA ASN A 235 -21.81 -3.03 -19.55
C ASN A 235 -20.56 -3.65 -18.89
N LYS A 236 -19.37 -3.48 -19.47
CA LYS A 236 -18.10 -3.92 -18.90
C LYS A 236 -17.28 -2.70 -18.50
N PRO A 237 -16.54 -2.74 -17.36
CA PRO A 237 -15.53 -1.74 -17.04
C PRO A 237 -14.46 -1.70 -18.15
N GLN A 238 -14.11 -0.50 -18.59
CA GLN A 238 -13.06 -0.26 -19.58
C GLN A 238 -12.29 1.00 -19.18
N VAL A 239 -11.12 1.24 -19.75
CA VAL A 239 -10.31 2.42 -19.49
C VAL A 239 -10.16 3.26 -20.75
N LEU A 240 -10.62 4.50 -20.68
CA LEU A 240 -10.39 5.51 -21.72
C LEU A 240 -9.30 6.48 -21.28
N LEU A 241 -8.34 6.75 -22.16
CA LEU A 241 -7.35 7.80 -22.00
C LEU A 241 -7.99 9.12 -22.44
N VAL A 242 -8.22 10.02 -21.49
CA VAL A 242 -8.87 11.30 -21.74
C VAL A 242 -7.86 12.43 -21.59
N GLU A 243 -7.60 13.12 -22.67
CA GLU A 243 -6.86 14.39 -22.65
C GLU A 243 -7.77 15.47 -22.07
N ILE A 244 -7.32 16.11 -21.00
CA ILE A 244 -8.09 17.18 -20.35
C ILE A 244 -7.97 18.46 -21.17
N PRO A 245 -9.08 19.11 -21.56
CA PRO A 245 -9.05 20.40 -22.24
C PRO A 245 -8.30 21.48 -21.45
N ASP A 246 -7.86 22.55 -22.12
CA ASP A 246 -7.18 23.69 -21.49
C ASP A 246 -8.07 24.55 -20.57
N GLY A 247 -9.35 24.21 -20.48
CA GLY A 247 -10.34 24.86 -19.62
C GLY A 247 -11.65 24.08 -19.58
N ASP A 248 -12.59 24.55 -18.77
CA ASP A 248 -13.94 24.01 -18.77
C ASP A 248 -14.63 24.24 -20.13
N THR A 249 -15.37 23.22 -20.56
CA THR A 249 -16.16 23.26 -21.79
C THR A 249 -17.61 22.86 -21.49
N ASP A 250 -18.49 22.95 -22.50
CA ASP A 250 -19.87 22.46 -22.35
C ASP A 250 -19.95 20.96 -22.08
N THR A 251 -18.92 20.20 -22.49
CA THR A 251 -18.87 18.73 -22.35
C THR A 251 -17.99 18.24 -21.22
N PHE A 252 -17.13 19.11 -20.66
CA PHE A 252 -16.16 18.76 -19.61
C PHE A 252 -16.03 19.87 -18.57
N LYS A 253 -16.03 19.48 -17.27
CA LYS A 253 -15.81 20.44 -16.17
C LYS A 253 -14.95 19.84 -15.07
N ILE A 254 -14.02 20.64 -14.54
CA ILE A 254 -13.32 20.36 -13.29
C ILE A 254 -14.09 21.01 -12.15
N GLY A 255 -14.66 20.19 -11.24
CA GLY A 255 -15.36 20.69 -10.07
C GLY A 255 -14.41 20.80 -8.88
N HIS A 256 -14.28 22.03 -8.37
CA HIS A 256 -13.49 22.32 -7.18
C HIS A 256 -14.35 22.20 -5.93
N TYR A 257 -13.89 21.43 -4.97
CA TYR A 257 -14.51 21.32 -3.66
C TYR A 257 -13.46 21.54 -2.56
N LYS A 258 -13.92 22.01 -1.40
CA LYS A 258 -13.02 22.17 -0.25
C LYS A 258 -12.73 20.80 0.34
N ILE A 259 -11.49 20.33 0.19
CA ILE A 259 -10.98 19.10 0.78
C ILE A 259 -9.89 19.44 1.79
N HIS A 260 -9.94 18.81 2.97
CA HIS A 260 -8.91 19.01 4.00
C HIS A 260 -7.64 18.20 3.69
N ALA A 261 -7.80 16.98 3.21
CA ALA A 261 -6.68 16.11 2.85
C ALA A 261 -6.26 16.36 1.40
N LEU A 262 -4.96 16.21 1.11
CA LEU A 262 -4.39 16.47 -0.22
C LEU A 262 -4.67 17.90 -0.73
N ALA A 263 -4.87 18.82 0.20
CA ALA A 263 -5.22 20.21 -0.13
C ALA A 263 -4.12 20.92 -0.94
N LYS A 264 -2.88 20.50 -0.80
CA LYS A 264 -1.72 21.02 -1.54
C LYS A 264 -1.64 20.55 -2.98
N LEU A 265 -2.32 19.46 -3.32
CA LEU A 265 -2.43 18.89 -4.67
C LEU A 265 -3.73 19.35 -5.33
N ASN A 266 -3.81 19.16 -6.64
CA ASN A 266 -5.06 19.33 -7.38
C ASN A 266 -5.88 18.04 -7.25
N ASN A 267 -6.78 18.01 -6.26
CA ASN A 267 -7.72 16.92 -6.04
C ASN A 267 -9.13 17.44 -6.30
N ASN A 268 -9.76 16.97 -7.37
CA ASN A 268 -10.96 17.57 -7.93
C ASN A 268 -11.98 16.50 -8.34
N SER A 269 -13.22 16.93 -8.66
CA SER A 269 -14.15 16.10 -9.41
C SER A 269 -14.03 16.38 -10.91
N LEU A 270 -14.38 15.38 -11.71
CA LEU A 270 -14.47 15.51 -13.17
C LEU A 270 -15.89 15.18 -13.58
N THR A 271 -16.51 16.05 -14.38
CA THR A 271 -17.84 15.82 -14.94
C THR A 271 -17.75 15.81 -16.47
N PHE A 272 -18.26 14.74 -17.05
CA PHE A 272 -18.34 14.51 -18.49
C PHE A 272 -19.81 14.53 -18.91
N THR A 273 -20.15 15.34 -19.91
CA THR A 273 -21.49 15.46 -20.48
C THR A 273 -21.38 15.37 -21.99
N ASN A 274 -21.69 14.21 -22.56
CA ASN A 274 -21.51 13.93 -23.97
C ASN A 274 -20.09 14.29 -24.49
N HIS A 275 -19.07 14.02 -23.67
CA HIS A 275 -17.68 14.34 -23.98
C HIS A 275 -17.12 13.34 -25.00
N ARG A 276 -16.60 13.86 -26.12
CA ARG A 276 -16.04 13.03 -27.18
C ARG A 276 -14.62 12.61 -26.86
N VAL A 277 -14.35 11.31 -26.95
CA VAL A 277 -13.03 10.70 -26.76
C VAL A 277 -12.74 9.81 -27.95
N PRO A 278 -11.64 10.01 -28.68
CA PRO A 278 -11.28 9.19 -29.85
C PRO A 278 -11.26 7.70 -29.50
N LYS A 279 -11.73 6.85 -30.41
CA LYS A 279 -11.77 5.38 -30.22
C LYS A 279 -10.39 4.76 -29.98
N GLU A 280 -9.34 5.39 -30.52
CA GLU A 280 -7.95 4.98 -30.35
C GLU A 280 -7.46 5.15 -28.90
N ASN A 281 -8.17 5.93 -28.08
CA ASN A 281 -7.85 6.16 -26.68
C ASN A 281 -8.40 5.07 -25.74
N LEU A 282 -9.13 4.09 -26.26
CA LEU A 282 -9.53 2.92 -25.48
C LEU A 282 -8.34 1.99 -25.27
N ILE A 283 -7.99 1.74 -24.00
CA ILE A 283 -7.04 0.66 -23.66
C ILE A 283 -7.73 -0.68 -23.89
N ARG A 284 -7.24 -1.43 -24.85
CA ARG A 284 -7.76 -2.76 -25.21
C ARG A 284 -6.93 -3.84 -24.56
N LEU A 285 -7.60 -4.73 -23.85
CA LEU A 285 -6.98 -5.89 -23.22
C LEU A 285 -7.33 -7.15 -24.02
N ASP A 286 -6.36 -8.04 -24.21
CA ASP A 286 -6.61 -9.38 -24.74
C ASP A 286 -7.40 -10.22 -23.72
N LYS A 287 -7.11 -10.04 -22.44
CA LYS A 287 -7.77 -10.66 -21.30
C LYS A 287 -8.04 -9.65 -20.21
N GLY A 288 -9.18 -9.78 -19.54
CA GLY A 288 -9.57 -8.90 -18.47
C GLY A 288 -10.44 -7.73 -18.91
N ASP A 289 -10.60 -6.77 -18.03
CA ASP A 289 -11.38 -5.55 -18.24
C ASP A 289 -10.72 -4.33 -17.56
N GLY A 290 -11.41 -3.18 -17.51
CA GLY A 290 -10.87 -1.97 -16.90
C GLY A 290 -10.53 -2.09 -15.41
N LEU A 291 -11.15 -3.02 -14.68
CA LEU A 291 -10.77 -3.29 -13.28
C LEU A 291 -9.43 -4.02 -13.21
N THR A 292 -9.10 -4.85 -14.19
CA THR A 292 -7.77 -5.50 -14.29
C THR A 292 -6.68 -4.44 -14.38
N VAL A 293 -6.86 -3.41 -15.22
CA VAL A 293 -5.93 -2.27 -15.33
C VAL A 293 -5.82 -1.54 -13.99
N ALA A 294 -6.97 -1.25 -13.35
CA ALA A 294 -6.99 -0.55 -12.08
C ALA A 294 -6.24 -1.30 -10.97
N TYR A 295 -6.48 -2.61 -10.82
CA TYR A 295 -5.84 -3.43 -9.79
C TYR A 295 -4.34 -3.65 -10.03
N HIS A 296 -3.87 -3.61 -11.27
CA HIS A 296 -2.45 -3.73 -11.58
C HIS A 296 -1.65 -2.58 -10.97
N GLY A 297 -2.04 -1.33 -11.22
CA GLY A 297 -1.34 -0.15 -10.70
C GLY A 297 -1.43 0.03 -9.18
N LEU A 298 -2.52 -0.47 -8.54
CA LEU A 298 -2.72 -0.30 -7.10
C LEU A 298 -1.60 -0.89 -6.24
N ASN A 299 -0.95 -1.98 -6.64
CA ASN A 299 0.14 -2.56 -5.85
C ASN A 299 1.37 -1.65 -5.81
N LEU A 300 1.71 -1.00 -6.92
CA LEU A 300 2.79 -0.01 -6.98
C LEU A 300 2.48 1.18 -6.06
N GLY A 301 1.24 1.69 -6.12
CA GLY A 301 0.78 2.77 -5.25
C GLY A 301 0.85 2.40 -3.77
N ARG A 302 0.45 1.20 -3.37
CA ARG A 302 0.50 0.72 -1.98
C ARG A 302 1.91 0.74 -1.39
N VAL A 303 2.92 0.29 -2.14
CA VAL A 303 4.33 0.36 -1.69
C VAL A 303 4.80 1.81 -1.61
N SER A 304 4.44 2.63 -2.61
CA SER A 304 4.78 4.05 -2.65
C SER A 304 4.16 4.82 -1.48
N LEU A 305 2.96 4.46 -1.02
CA LEU A 305 2.36 5.01 0.20
C LEU A 305 3.16 4.66 1.46
N CYS A 306 3.68 3.44 1.56
CA CYS A 306 4.56 3.06 2.66
C CYS A 306 5.90 3.83 2.60
N ALA A 307 6.46 4.05 1.41
CA ALA A 307 7.67 4.84 1.20
C ALA A 307 7.45 6.30 1.62
N ASN A 308 6.32 6.90 1.23
CA ASN A 308 5.93 8.25 1.64
C ASN A 308 5.74 8.32 3.17
N ALA A 309 5.05 7.36 3.77
CA ALA A 309 4.86 7.27 5.21
C ALA A 309 6.20 7.19 5.98
N SER A 310 7.14 6.36 5.49
CA SER A 310 8.48 6.28 6.08
C SER A 310 9.22 7.61 5.99
N GLY A 311 9.16 8.30 4.84
CA GLY A 311 9.75 9.63 4.67
C GLY A 311 9.15 10.66 5.64
N CYS A 312 7.81 10.70 5.75
CA CYS A 312 7.12 11.56 6.72
C CYS A 312 7.54 11.26 8.16
N MET A 313 7.64 10.00 8.55
CA MET A 313 8.08 9.60 9.90
C MET A 313 9.54 10.00 10.17
N LYS A 314 10.42 9.97 9.16
CA LYS A 314 11.80 10.49 9.26
C LYS A 314 11.81 11.98 9.53
N SER A 315 11.00 12.77 8.83
CA SER A 315 10.90 14.21 9.10
C SER A 315 10.30 14.52 10.49
N MET A 316 9.37 13.70 10.98
CA MET A 316 8.87 13.80 12.35
C MET A 316 9.98 13.54 13.38
N LEU A 317 10.81 12.51 13.18
CA LEU A 317 11.94 12.22 14.06
C LEU A 317 12.96 13.36 14.04
N ASP A 318 13.30 13.85 12.85
CA ASP A 318 14.21 15.00 12.67
C ASP A 318 13.69 16.28 13.36
N SER A 319 12.37 16.44 13.45
CA SER A 319 11.73 17.54 14.18
C SER A 319 11.68 17.31 15.69
N MET A 320 11.46 16.08 16.15
CA MET A 320 11.38 15.75 17.58
C MET A 320 12.73 15.87 18.30
N LEU A 321 13.83 15.50 17.66
CA LEU A 321 15.16 15.44 18.28
C LEU A 321 15.65 16.80 18.80
N PRO A 322 15.71 17.89 17.98
CA PRO A 322 16.12 19.19 18.46
C PRO A 322 15.13 19.78 19.46
N TRP A 323 13.83 19.58 19.27
CA TRP A 323 12.83 20.03 20.24
C TRP A 323 13.00 19.34 21.59
N ALA A 324 13.18 18.03 21.61
CA ALA A 324 13.41 17.27 22.85
C ALA A 324 14.67 17.71 23.57
N SER A 325 15.70 18.17 22.85
CA SER A 325 16.93 18.74 23.44
C SER A 325 16.75 20.15 23.97
N TYR A 326 15.97 20.98 23.26
CA TYR A 326 15.71 22.38 23.61
C TYR A 326 14.72 22.55 24.77
N ARG A 327 13.59 21.86 24.72
CA ARG A 327 12.53 22.00 25.72
C ARG A 327 12.94 21.41 27.07
N SER A 328 12.83 22.21 28.12
CA SER A 328 13.11 21.79 29.48
C SER A 328 11.85 21.73 30.33
N THR A 329 11.79 20.76 31.23
CA THR A 329 10.74 20.61 32.25
C THR A 329 11.39 20.17 33.57
N TYR A 330 10.99 20.80 34.67
CA TYR A 330 11.51 20.47 35.99
C TYR A 330 13.05 20.42 36.05
N GLY A 331 13.70 21.43 35.46
CA GLY A 331 15.14 21.62 35.52
C GLY A 331 16.00 20.81 34.57
N GLN A 332 15.42 20.01 33.68
CA GLN A 332 16.16 19.24 32.67
C GLN A 332 15.44 19.12 31.33
N SER A 333 16.22 18.90 30.25
CA SER A 333 15.73 18.68 28.92
C SER A 333 14.77 17.49 28.86
N ILE A 334 13.69 17.60 28.07
CA ILE A 334 12.71 16.51 27.94
C ILE A 334 13.29 15.29 27.22
N LYS A 335 14.42 15.39 26.49
CA LYS A 335 15.13 14.24 25.92
C LYS A 335 15.57 13.22 26.98
N ASN A 336 15.71 13.65 28.24
CA ASN A 336 16.08 12.81 29.37
C ASN A 336 14.85 12.21 30.09
N ARG A 337 13.64 12.45 29.58
CA ARG A 337 12.41 11.87 30.12
C ARG A 337 12.12 10.53 29.47
N GLU A 338 11.85 9.52 30.29
CA GLU A 338 11.57 8.16 29.88
C GLU A 338 10.47 8.06 28.80
N LEU A 339 9.36 8.79 28.97
CA LEU A 339 8.26 8.82 27.99
C LEU A 339 8.67 9.41 26.64
N VAL A 340 9.60 10.37 26.61
CA VAL A 340 10.09 10.95 25.36
C VAL A 340 11.05 9.96 24.68
N GLN A 341 11.94 9.34 25.46
CA GLN A 341 12.86 8.32 24.95
C GLN A 341 12.09 7.12 24.37
N GLU A 342 11.03 6.67 25.05
CA GLU A 342 10.15 5.60 24.54
C GLU A 342 9.52 5.98 23.19
N ARG A 343 9.01 7.22 23.05
CA ARG A 343 8.43 7.71 21.79
C ARG A 343 9.45 7.75 20.66
N LEU A 344 10.67 8.20 20.93
CA LEU A 344 11.76 8.20 19.94
C LEU A 344 12.12 6.79 19.49
N ALA A 345 12.18 5.84 20.43
CA ALA A 345 12.46 4.43 20.13
C ALA A 345 11.35 3.79 19.27
N ARG A 346 10.08 4.06 19.60
CA ARG A 346 8.94 3.55 18.81
C ARG A 346 8.94 4.12 17.40
N LEU A 347 9.16 5.43 17.27
CA LEU A 347 9.21 6.08 15.97
C LEU A 347 10.33 5.51 15.10
N ALA A 348 11.52 5.31 15.66
CA ALA A 348 12.63 4.66 14.96
C ALA A 348 12.27 3.23 14.53
N GLY A 349 11.55 2.47 15.38
CA GLY A 349 11.03 1.15 15.04
C GLY A 349 10.06 1.17 13.87
N TYR A 350 9.14 2.13 13.81
CA TYR A 350 8.21 2.29 12.70
C TYR A 350 8.93 2.65 11.40
N ILE A 351 9.90 3.55 11.46
CA ILE A 351 10.73 3.92 10.30
C ILE A 351 11.48 2.70 9.77
N LEU A 352 12.21 1.97 10.62
CA LEU A 352 12.98 0.81 10.18
C LEU A 352 12.10 -0.27 9.58
N SER A 353 10.95 -0.56 10.21
CA SER A 353 10.04 -1.61 9.70
C SER A 353 9.35 -1.18 8.40
N SER A 354 9.04 0.11 8.22
CA SER A 354 8.51 0.63 6.96
C SER A 354 9.56 0.59 5.86
N ASP A 355 10.80 1.02 6.12
CA ASP A 355 11.91 0.90 5.17
C ASP A 355 12.15 -0.56 4.75
N ALA A 356 12.07 -1.48 5.70
CA ALA A 356 12.22 -2.90 5.46
C ALA A 356 11.11 -3.43 4.53
N LEU A 357 9.85 -3.06 4.77
CA LEU A 357 8.72 -3.45 3.93
C LEU A 357 8.82 -2.85 2.53
N VAL A 358 9.20 -1.57 2.42
CA VAL A 358 9.41 -0.92 1.12
C VAL A 358 10.49 -1.64 0.31
N ALA A 359 11.66 -1.89 0.90
CA ALA A 359 12.77 -2.56 0.21
C ALA A 359 12.40 -3.99 -0.21
N TRP A 360 11.69 -4.72 0.65
CA TRP A 360 11.26 -6.09 0.37
C TRP A 360 10.21 -6.15 -0.73
N CYS A 361 9.14 -5.35 -0.62
CA CYS A 361 8.06 -5.37 -1.60
C CYS A 361 8.53 -4.88 -2.97
N SER A 362 9.30 -3.79 -3.04
CA SER A 362 9.82 -3.27 -4.30
C SER A 362 10.79 -4.25 -4.96
N GLY A 363 11.67 -4.92 -4.20
CA GLY A 363 12.55 -5.96 -4.72
C GLY A 363 11.79 -7.17 -5.27
N LEU A 364 10.65 -7.56 -4.67
CA LEU A 364 9.79 -8.61 -5.20
C LEU A 364 9.10 -8.18 -6.52
N ILE A 365 8.64 -6.93 -6.60
CA ILE A 365 8.04 -6.37 -7.83
C ILE A 365 9.07 -6.37 -8.96
N ASP A 366 10.31 -5.93 -8.70
CA ASP A 366 11.38 -5.93 -9.70
C ASP A 366 11.75 -7.34 -10.19
N LYS A 367 11.50 -8.37 -9.36
CA LYS A 367 11.64 -9.78 -9.73
C LYS A 367 10.42 -10.36 -10.47
N GLY A 368 9.41 -9.54 -10.72
CA GLY A 368 8.21 -9.91 -11.45
C GLY A 368 7.08 -10.51 -10.61
N TYR A 369 7.18 -10.51 -9.27
CA TYR A 369 6.07 -10.94 -8.41
C TYR A 369 4.90 -9.95 -8.51
N ARG A 370 3.67 -10.48 -8.51
CA ARG A 370 2.47 -9.67 -8.33
C ARG A 370 2.48 -8.93 -6.99
N GLY A 371 2.91 -9.61 -5.93
CA GLY A 371 3.15 -9.03 -4.61
C GLY A 371 1.91 -8.50 -3.89
N GLU A 372 0.71 -8.97 -4.21
CA GLU A 372 -0.53 -8.45 -3.63
C GLU A 372 -0.53 -8.48 -2.11
N LEU A 373 -0.23 -9.63 -1.51
CA LEU A 373 -0.20 -9.78 -0.05
C LEU A 373 0.85 -8.86 0.59
N GLU A 374 2.02 -8.81 0.00
CA GLU A 374 3.16 -8.03 0.46
C GLU A 374 2.87 -6.52 0.39
N CYS A 375 2.29 -6.05 -0.72
CA CYS A 375 1.93 -4.64 -0.91
C CYS A 375 0.80 -4.20 0.03
N ILE A 376 -0.17 -5.08 0.32
CA ILE A 376 -1.20 -4.83 1.33
C ILE A 376 -0.55 -4.65 2.71
N ILE A 377 0.41 -5.51 3.09
CA ILE A 377 1.13 -5.39 4.36
C ILE A 377 1.86 -4.05 4.45
N ALA A 378 2.59 -3.68 3.40
CA ALA A 378 3.33 -2.42 3.37
C ALA A 378 2.40 -1.22 3.55
N LYS A 379 1.29 -1.16 2.79
CA LYS A 379 0.34 -0.04 2.86
C LYS A 379 -0.33 0.07 4.22
N THR A 380 -0.86 -1.02 4.74
CA THR A 380 -1.58 -1.01 6.02
C THR A 380 -0.64 -0.69 7.18
N PHE A 381 0.56 -1.28 7.20
CA PHE A 381 1.56 -0.99 8.23
C PHE A 381 2.03 0.46 8.17
N GLY A 382 2.42 0.96 6.98
CA GLY A 382 2.93 2.31 6.80
C GLY A 382 1.93 3.38 7.23
N SER A 383 0.68 3.29 6.77
CA SER A 383 -0.36 4.28 7.09
C SER A 383 -0.76 4.28 8.57
N GLU A 384 -0.89 3.10 9.20
CA GLU A 384 -1.22 3.02 10.62
C GLU A 384 -0.07 3.53 11.50
N CYS A 385 1.18 3.19 11.16
CA CYS A 385 2.34 3.71 11.89
C CYS A 385 2.52 5.21 11.71
N GLN A 386 2.25 5.75 10.52
CA GLN A 386 2.30 7.20 10.25
C GLN A 386 1.29 7.96 11.11
N LYS A 387 0.04 7.48 11.22
CA LYS A 387 -0.97 8.04 12.11
C LYS A 387 -0.50 8.05 13.56
N GLU A 388 -0.07 6.90 14.06
CA GLU A 388 0.39 6.75 15.44
C GLU A 388 1.63 7.63 15.71
N ALA A 389 2.58 7.69 14.77
CA ALA A 389 3.75 8.54 14.83
C ALA A 389 3.39 10.03 14.93
N ALA A 390 2.44 10.48 14.12
CA ALA A 390 2.01 11.88 14.12
C ALA A 390 1.33 12.26 15.44
N ILE A 391 0.27 11.54 15.82
CA ILE A 391 -0.62 11.91 16.91
C ILE A 391 -0.01 11.53 18.26
N ASP A 392 0.41 10.26 18.42
CA ASP A 392 0.80 9.74 19.72
C ASP A 392 2.27 10.00 20.07
N LEU A 393 3.13 10.16 19.07
CA LEU A 393 4.54 10.35 19.30
C LEU A 393 4.97 11.80 19.07
N CYS A 394 4.79 12.34 17.87
CA CYS A 394 5.29 13.66 17.48
C CYS A 394 4.51 14.79 18.17
N MET A 395 3.20 14.88 18.00
CA MET A 395 2.38 15.93 18.59
C MET A 395 2.46 15.91 20.12
N LYS A 396 2.39 14.75 20.77
CA LYS A 396 2.52 14.63 22.22
C LYS A 396 3.93 15.02 22.75
N THR A 397 4.97 14.91 21.93
CA THR A 397 6.31 15.36 22.30
C THR A 397 6.47 16.85 22.11
N HIS A 398 5.89 17.41 21.04
CA HIS A 398 5.91 18.85 20.78
C HIS A 398 4.95 19.64 21.70
N GLY A 399 3.90 18.99 22.21
CA GLY A 399 2.89 19.64 23.05
C GLY A 399 2.09 20.69 22.29
N GLY A 400 1.71 21.78 22.96
CA GLY A 400 0.83 22.82 22.39
C GLY A 400 1.34 23.46 21.10
N ARG A 401 2.67 23.49 20.86
CA ARG A 401 3.22 24.05 19.62
C ARG A 401 2.76 23.29 18.36
N SER A 402 2.34 22.04 18.50
CA SER A 402 1.83 21.26 17.36
C SER A 402 0.54 21.82 16.75
N PHE A 403 -0.10 22.78 17.41
CA PHE A 403 -1.27 23.50 16.93
C PHE A 403 -0.96 24.89 16.36
N LEU A 404 0.32 25.28 16.31
CA LEU A 404 0.72 26.54 15.70
C LEU A 404 0.86 26.37 14.18
N GLY A 405 0.53 27.42 13.42
CA GLY A 405 0.78 27.47 11.98
C GLY A 405 2.28 27.26 11.68
N GLY A 406 2.61 26.54 10.62
CA GLY A 406 3.98 26.14 10.25
C GLY A 406 4.46 24.83 10.92
N HIS A 407 3.66 24.18 11.78
CA HIS A 407 4.05 22.92 12.37
C HIS A 407 3.86 21.75 11.40
N ILE A 408 4.93 20.93 11.21
CA ILE A 408 4.97 19.86 10.19
C ILE A 408 3.83 18.84 10.28
N VAL A 409 3.33 18.56 11.47
CA VAL A 409 2.19 17.66 11.68
C VAL A 409 0.89 18.45 11.77
N GLY A 410 0.87 19.59 12.50
CA GLY A 410 -0.34 20.38 12.68
C GLY A 410 -0.97 20.82 11.38
N ASP A 411 -0.18 21.39 10.48
CA ASP A 411 -0.64 21.87 9.17
C ASP A 411 -0.96 20.74 8.19
N ASN A 412 -0.44 19.53 8.44
CA ASN A 412 -0.57 18.40 7.52
C ASN A 412 -1.34 17.22 8.10
N ILE A 413 -2.05 17.40 9.21
CA ILE A 413 -2.69 16.29 9.93
C ILE A 413 -3.67 15.51 9.04
N HIS A 414 -4.44 16.19 8.19
CA HIS A 414 -5.37 15.54 7.30
C HIS A 414 -4.66 14.76 6.19
N ASP A 415 -3.54 15.28 5.66
CA ASP A 415 -2.72 14.59 4.67
C ASP A 415 -2.04 13.35 5.27
N ILE A 416 -1.67 13.43 6.55
CA ILE A 416 -1.09 12.28 7.29
C ILE A 416 -2.13 11.19 7.53
N LEU A 417 -3.40 11.55 7.75
CA LEU A 417 -4.49 10.60 8.01
C LEU A 417 -5.11 10.02 6.72
N ALA A 418 -5.04 10.73 5.61
CA ALA A 418 -5.66 10.34 4.36
C ALA A 418 -5.22 8.96 3.82
N PRO A 419 -3.95 8.53 3.93
CA PRO A 419 -3.51 7.20 3.51
C PRO A 419 -4.19 6.03 4.23
N LEU A 420 -4.86 6.26 5.36
CA LEU A 420 -5.68 5.24 6.01
C LEU A 420 -6.89 4.84 5.16
N ILE A 421 -7.39 5.75 4.34
CA ILE A 421 -8.66 5.64 3.64
C ILE A 421 -8.48 5.29 2.16
N TYR A 422 -7.68 6.08 1.42
CA TYR A 422 -7.56 5.87 -0.02
C TYR A 422 -6.62 4.70 -0.37
N GLU A 423 -6.72 4.20 -1.61
CA GLU A 423 -6.07 2.98 -2.11
C GLU A 423 -6.38 1.72 -1.29
N GLY A 424 -7.57 1.69 -0.75
CA GLY A 424 -8.07 0.62 0.11
C GLY A 424 -7.96 0.98 1.60
N GLU A 425 -9.11 1.14 2.23
CA GLU A 425 -9.21 1.31 3.67
C GLU A 425 -8.66 0.08 4.40
N GLY A 426 -8.04 0.27 5.56
CA GLY A 426 -7.26 -0.77 6.25
C GLY A 426 -8.03 -2.06 6.55
N ASP A 427 -9.30 -1.99 7.00
CA ASP A 427 -10.09 -3.18 7.26
C ASP A 427 -10.56 -3.86 5.96
N MET A 428 -10.84 -3.09 4.90
CA MET A 428 -11.13 -3.66 3.58
C MET A 428 -9.91 -4.39 3.00
N LEU A 429 -8.70 -3.84 3.18
CA LEU A 429 -7.47 -4.53 2.80
C LEU A 429 -7.20 -5.77 3.64
N ASN A 430 -7.55 -5.78 4.94
CA ASN A 430 -7.50 -6.97 5.77
C ASN A 430 -8.42 -8.07 5.25
N MET A 431 -9.58 -7.70 4.71
CA MET A 431 -10.52 -8.65 4.10
C MET A 431 -9.98 -9.19 2.77
N ALA A 432 -9.42 -8.32 1.91
CA ALA A 432 -8.78 -8.73 0.66
C ALA A 432 -7.60 -9.69 0.93
N PHE A 433 -6.74 -9.34 1.88
CA PHE A 433 -5.63 -10.18 2.34
C PHE A 433 -6.10 -11.57 2.80
N PHE A 434 -7.16 -11.63 3.61
CA PHE A 434 -7.71 -12.90 4.06
C PHE A 434 -8.28 -13.71 2.89
N LYS A 435 -9.03 -13.06 1.99
CA LYS A 435 -9.60 -13.69 0.79
C LYS A 435 -8.49 -14.36 -0.05
N SER A 436 -7.42 -13.62 -0.34
CA SER A 436 -6.29 -14.14 -1.13
C SER A 436 -5.59 -15.30 -0.44
N LEU A 437 -5.48 -15.29 0.89
CA LEU A 437 -4.92 -16.42 1.65
C LEU A 437 -5.79 -17.68 1.63
N VAL A 438 -7.12 -17.53 1.70
CA VAL A 438 -8.02 -18.71 1.82
C VAL A 438 -8.41 -19.31 0.49
N LYS A 439 -8.25 -18.59 -0.62
CA LYS A 439 -8.81 -18.93 -1.93
C LYS A 439 -8.43 -20.34 -2.38
N ASP A 440 -7.15 -20.63 -2.54
CA ASP A 440 -6.70 -21.95 -3.03
C ASP A 440 -7.07 -23.08 -2.06
N HIS A 441 -6.96 -22.83 -0.75
CA HIS A 441 -7.39 -23.79 0.27
C HIS A 441 -8.90 -24.04 0.23
N GLY A 442 -9.66 -22.97 -0.01
CA GLY A 442 -11.12 -23.02 -0.18
C GLY A 442 -11.54 -23.82 -1.40
N VAL A 443 -10.96 -23.53 -2.56
CA VAL A 443 -11.22 -24.25 -3.80
C VAL A 443 -10.85 -25.72 -3.67
N ALA A 444 -9.70 -26.03 -3.04
CA ALA A 444 -9.22 -27.40 -2.95
C ALA A 444 -10.05 -28.27 -1.99
N PHE A 445 -10.59 -27.71 -0.90
CA PHE A 445 -11.14 -28.53 0.20
C PHE A 445 -12.58 -28.19 0.61
N PHE A 446 -13.01 -26.94 0.49
CA PHE A 446 -14.29 -26.48 1.00
C PHE A 446 -15.35 -26.31 -0.11
N GLU A 447 -14.97 -25.87 -1.28
CA GLU A 447 -15.88 -25.76 -2.42
C GLU A 447 -16.49 -27.11 -2.83
N PRO A 448 -15.73 -28.24 -2.94
CA PRO A 448 -16.30 -29.54 -3.22
C PRO A 448 -17.35 -29.99 -2.19
N VAL A 449 -17.17 -29.64 -0.91
CA VAL A 449 -18.14 -29.92 0.16
C VAL A 449 -19.38 -29.05 0.01
N GLY A 450 -19.22 -27.77 -0.30
CA GLY A 450 -20.33 -26.84 -0.56
C GLY A 450 -21.18 -27.28 -1.77
N ARG A 451 -20.55 -27.70 -2.87
CA ARG A 451 -21.25 -28.26 -4.04
C ARG A 451 -22.03 -29.53 -3.68
N LEU A 452 -21.42 -30.46 -2.93
CA LEU A 452 -22.08 -31.66 -2.45
C LEU A 452 -23.33 -31.32 -1.59
N MET A 453 -23.24 -30.31 -0.71
CA MET A 453 -24.39 -29.85 0.09
C MET A 453 -25.51 -29.32 -0.80
N SER A 454 -25.16 -28.54 -1.82
CA SER A 454 -26.11 -28.02 -2.81
C SER A 454 -26.79 -29.14 -3.60
N ASP A 455 -26.02 -30.10 -4.10
CA ASP A 455 -26.52 -31.23 -4.90
C ASP A 455 -27.47 -32.12 -4.10
N LEU A 456 -27.22 -32.25 -2.78
CA LEU A 456 -28.09 -32.97 -1.86
C LEU A 456 -29.28 -32.16 -1.34
N GLY A 457 -29.39 -30.86 -1.66
CA GLY A 457 -30.39 -29.94 -1.15
C GLY A 457 -30.32 -29.76 0.36
N LYS A 458 -29.11 -29.89 0.98
CA LYS A 458 -28.94 -29.90 2.44
C LYS A 458 -28.12 -28.69 2.89
N LYS A 459 -28.53 -28.11 4.02
CA LYS A 459 -27.76 -27.05 4.69
C LYS A 459 -26.64 -27.58 5.62
N SER A 460 -26.66 -28.88 5.94
CA SER A 460 -25.65 -29.58 6.74
C SER A 460 -25.60 -31.06 6.33
N LEU A 461 -24.42 -31.65 6.43
CA LEU A 461 -24.20 -33.06 6.09
C LEU A 461 -24.25 -33.91 7.33
N THR A 462 -24.95 -35.07 7.22
CA THR A 462 -24.96 -36.09 8.26
C THR A 462 -23.72 -36.98 8.21
N PRO A 463 -23.37 -37.71 9.29
CA PRO A 463 -22.29 -38.71 9.23
C PRO A 463 -22.45 -39.73 8.11
N VAL A 464 -23.71 -40.10 7.78
CA VAL A 464 -24.02 -41.02 6.67
C VAL A 464 -23.70 -40.40 5.32
N ASP A 465 -24.02 -39.11 5.13
CA ASP A 465 -23.63 -38.39 3.90
C ASP A 465 -22.11 -38.32 3.74
N MET A 466 -21.39 -38.10 4.84
CA MET A 466 -19.93 -38.05 4.83
C MET A 466 -19.31 -39.41 4.47
N VAL A 467 -19.85 -40.51 5.00
CA VAL A 467 -19.37 -41.85 4.68
C VAL A 467 -19.68 -42.20 3.22
N LYS A 468 -20.87 -41.91 2.73
CA LYS A 468 -21.26 -42.17 1.34
C LYS A 468 -20.41 -41.37 0.35
N ASN A 469 -19.99 -40.17 0.72
CA ASN A 469 -19.21 -39.24 -0.12
C ASN A 469 -17.77 -39.06 0.39
N TYR A 470 -17.18 -40.07 1.00
CA TYR A 470 -15.86 -40.00 1.65
C TYR A 470 -14.76 -39.47 0.74
N LYS A 471 -14.86 -39.67 -0.57
CA LYS A 471 -13.89 -39.19 -1.55
C LYS A 471 -13.78 -37.66 -1.58
N THR A 472 -14.87 -36.95 -1.27
CA THR A 472 -14.88 -35.47 -1.18
C THR A 472 -14.14 -34.98 0.06
N PHE A 473 -14.16 -35.73 1.16
CA PHE A 473 -13.54 -35.33 2.43
C PHE A 473 -12.10 -35.85 2.59
N MET A 474 -11.74 -36.90 1.87
CA MET A 474 -10.42 -37.55 1.97
C MET A 474 -9.23 -36.58 1.70
N PRO A 475 -9.27 -35.69 0.68
CA PRO A 475 -8.18 -34.73 0.45
C PRO A 475 -7.94 -33.83 1.66
N TYR A 476 -9.00 -33.31 2.27
CA TYR A 476 -8.91 -32.48 3.46
C TYR A 476 -8.40 -33.26 4.68
N ALA A 477 -8.88 -34.46 4.90
CA ALA A 477 -8.40 -35.34 5.97
C ALA A 477 -6.90 -35.63 5.82
N LYS A 478 -6.45 -35.96 4.61
CA LYS A 478 -5.02 -36.14 4.31
C LYS A 478 -4.20 -34.87 4.59
N TRP A 479 -4.72 -33.70 4.21
CA TRP A 479 -4.08 -32.42 4.50
C TRP A 479 -3.94 -32.20 6.01
N MET A 480 -5.02 -32.42 6.80
CA MET A 480 -5.00 -32.28 8.26
C MET A 480 -3.95 -33.19 8.91
N VAL A 481 -3.93 -34.48 8.53
CA VAL A 481 -2.93 -35.43 9.07
C VAL A 481 -1.51 -35.00 8.69
N LYS A 482 -1.31 -34.63 7.42
CA LYS A 482 -0.03 -34.17 6.92
C LYS A 482 0.46 -32.94 7.67
N GLU A 483 -0.44 -31.98 7.93
CA GLU A 483 -0.15 -30.74 8.63
C GLU A 483 0.12 -30.97 10.14
N ALA A 484 -0.54 -31.95 10.75
CA ALA A 484 -0.37 -32.28 12.17
C ALA A 484 0.91 -33.04 12.48
N VAL A 485 1.30 -33.98 11.59
CA VAL A 485 2.35 -34.97 11.90
C VAL A 485 3.71 -34.55 11.35
N MET A 486 3.76 -33.85 10.23
CA MET A 486 5.04 -33.55 9.59
C MET A 486 5.62 -32.23 10.11
N PRO A 487 6.88 -32.25 10.60
CA PRO A 487 7.54 -31.03 11.04
C PRO A 487 7.71 -30.04 9.87
N LYS A 488 7.49 -28.78 10.17
CA LYS A 488 7.81 -27.68 9.25
C LYS A 488 9.23 -27.20 9.52
N SER A 489 10.01 -26.95 8.48
CA SER A 489 11.35 -26.40 8.63
C SER A 489 11.30 -24.97 9.15
N GLY A 490 12.14 -24.66 10.14
CA GLY A 490 12.38 -23.30 10.62
C GLY A 490 13.69 -22.73 10.06
N LEU A 491 13.92 -21.46 10.28
CA LEU A 491 15.21 -20.82 10.00
C LEU A 491 16.32 -21.46 10.85
N ARG A 492 17.41 -21.82 10.19
CA ARG A 492 18.68 -22.11 10.87
C ARG A 492 19.58 -20.88 10.68
N PRO A 493 19.58 -19.93 11.62
CA PRO A 493 20.33 -18.70 11.43
C PRO A 493 21.80 -18.95 11.73
N ILE A 494 22.66 -18.67 10.76
CA ILE A 494 24.09 -18.61 10.92
C ILE A 494 24.45 -17.13 11.08
N GLY A 495 25.06 -16.74 12.20
CA GLY A 495 25.62 -15.40 12.39
C GLY A 495 24.66 -14.31 12.91
N PHE A 496 23.42 -14.64 13.26
CA PHE A 496 22.46 -13.67 13.79
C PHE A 496 22.68 -13.32 15.28
N ASN A 497 22.34 -12.09 15.65
CA ASN A 497 22.11 -11.71 17.04
C ASN A 497 21.03 -12.62 17.66
N LYS A 498 21.29 -13.16 18.85
CA LYS A 498 20.41 -14.10 19.57
C LYS A 498 18.97 -13.60 19.71
N ASN A 499 18.79 -12.30 19.93
CA ASN A 499 17.46 -11.70 20.09
C ASN A 499 16.69 -11.70 18.75
N LEU A 500 17.35 -11.31 17.65
CA LEU A 500 16.74 -11.31 16.32
C LEU A 500 16.34 -12.74 15.89
N VAL A 501 17.16 -13.74 16.21
CA VAL A 501 16.79 -15.16 16.04
C VAL A 501 15.52 -15.51 16.80
N GLY A 502 15.40 -15.05 18.05
CA GLY A 502 14.22 -15.27 18.88
C GLY A 502 12.96 -14.66 18.26
N HIS A 503 13.06 -13.48 17.64
CA HIS A 503 11.96 -12.84 16.93
C HIS A 503 11.58 -13.58 15.65
N ALA A 504 12.55 -13.94 14.83
CA ALA A 504 12.32 -14.73 13.62
C ALA A 504 11.63 -16.06 13.91
N ASN A 505 12.12 -16.81 14.92
CA ASN A 505 11.52 -18.08 15.32
C ASN A 505 10.08 -17.92 15.84
N PHE A 506 9.79 -16.83 16.56
CA PHE A 506 8.41 -16.51 16.97
C PHE A 506 7.52 -16.27 15.74
N ALA A 507 7.99 -15.48 14.79
CA ALA A 507 7.25 -15.15 13.59
C ALA A 507 6.99 -16.40 12.73
N ILE A 508 8.01 -17.21 12.46
CA ILE A 508 7.87 -18.44 11.66
C ILE A 508 6.89 -19.42 12.31
N LYS A 509 7.02 -19.66 13.61
CA LYS A 509 6.09 -20.54 14.35
C LYS A 509 4.65 -19.99 14.30
N GLY A 510 4.50 -18.67 14.41
CA GLY A 510 3.20 -18.00 14.31
C GLY A 510 2.58 -18.17 12.93
N LEU A 511 3.34 -17.95 11.87
CA LEU A 511 2.89 -18.09 10.47
C LEU A 511 2.50 -19.53 10.14
N GLN A 512 3.31 -20.49 10.54
CA GLN A 512 3.01 -21.91 10.36
C GLN A 512 1.73 -22.36 11.09
N LYS A 513 1.45 -21.79 12.28
CA LYS A 513 0.20 -22.04 13.01
C LYS A 513 -1.00 -21.35 12.37
N SER A 514 -0.79 -20.30 11.60
CA SER A 514 -1.87 -19.55 10.97
C SER A 514 -2.62 -20.37 9.92
N ALA A 515 -1.98 -21.32 9.24
CA ALA A 515 -2.65 -22.26 8.33
C ALA A 515 -3.75 -23.06 9.06
N TRP A 516 -3.46 -23.56 10.25
CA TRP A 516 -4.45 -24.25 11.09
C TRP A 516 -5.58 -23.34 11.56
N GLU A 517 -5.23 -22.13 11.96
CA GLU A 517 -6.19 -21.13 12.43
C GLU A 517 -7.16 -20.73 11.32
N ILE A 518 -6.65 -20.44 10.12
CA ILE A 518 -7.46 -20.13 8.93
C ILE A 518 -8.37 -21.31 8.60
N SER A 519 -7.81 -22.52 8.43
CA SER A 519 -8.57 -23.71 8.12
C SER A 519 -9.61 -24.06 9.21
N GLY A 520 -9.27 -23.78 10.48
CA GLY A 520 -10.17 -23.90 11.62
C GLY A 520 -11.36 -22.93 11.55
N LEU A 521 -11.13 -21.69 11.15
CA LEU A 521 -12.21 -20.72 10.92
C LEU A 521 -13.12 -21.15 9.77
N MET A 522 -12.55 -21.58 8.66
CA MET A 522 -13.33 -22.08 7.51
C MET A 522 -14.19 -23.29 7.92
N ARG A 523 -13.65 -24.23 8.66
CA ARG A 523 -14.39 -25.39 9.16
C ARG A 523 -15.49 -25.00 10.15
N LYS A 524 -15.19 -24.06 11.08
CA LYS A 524 -16.12 -23.62 12.12
C LYS A 524 -17.31 -22.86 11.56
N TYR A 525 -17.04 -21.93 10.66
CA TYR A 525 -18.06 -21.02 10.15
C TYR A 525 -18.61 -21.43 8.79
N GLN A 526 -17.90 -22.31 8.07
CA GLN A 526 -18.29 -22.80 6.74
C GLN A 526 -18.72 -21.64 5.82
N LEU A 527 -19.87 -21.75 5.17
CA LEU A 527 -20.40 -20.70 4.29
C LEU A 527 -20.71 -19.38 5.03
N GLY A 528 -20.94 -19.40 6.32
CA GLY A 528 -21.14 -18.20 7.15
C GLY A 528 -19.85 -17.45 7.48
N LEU A 529 -18.68 -17.89 6.98
CA LEU A 529 -17.41 -17.20 7.23
C LEU A 529 -17.39 -15.78 6.64
N ALA A 530 -18.05 -15.57 5.50
CA ALA A 530 -18.15 -14.27 4.84
C ALA A 530 -18.73 -13.16 5.76
N ASP A 531 -19.62 -13.55 6.70
CA ASP A 531 -20.20 -12.63 7.69
C ASP A 531 -19.34 -12.44 8.95
N LYS A 532 -18.18 -13.09 9.03
CA LYS A 532 -17.29 -13.03 10.20
C LYS A 532 -16.10 -12.08 9.95
N GLN A 533 -16.37 -10.94 9.34
CA GLN A 533 -15.37 -9.95 8.93
C GLN A 533 -14.41 -9.54 10.05
N CYS A 534 -14.91 -9.30 11.27
CA CYS A 534 -14.04 -9.00 12.42
C CYS A 534 -13.03 -10.12 12.73
N ARG A 535 -13.43 -11.40 12.59
CA ARG A 535 -12.52 -12.52 12.81
C ARG A 535 -11.48 -12.64 11.71
N MET A 536 -11.89 -12.41 10.46
CA MET A 536 -11.00 -12.40 9.32
C MET A 536 -9.97 -11.27 9.47
N SER A 537 -10.40 -10.05 9.82
CA SER A 537 -9.52 -8.90 10.05
C SER A 537 -8.51 -9.14 11.19
N ILE A 538 -8.92 -9.74 12.31
CA ILE A 538 -8.01 -10.09 13.42
C ILE A 538 -6.91 -11.05 12.97
N VAL A 539 -7.28 -12.12 12.23
CA VAL A 539 -6.29 -13.11 11.75
C VAL A 539 -5.37 -12.49 10.69
N SER A 540 -5.91 -11.69 9.78
CA SER A 540 -5.12 -10.95 8.78
C SER A 540 -4.08 -10.06 9.45
N ARG A 541 -4.48 -9.20 10.37
CA ARG A 541 -3.55 -8.30 11.11
C ARG A 541 -2.48 -9.08 11.88
N LYS A 542 -2.84 -10.21 12.48
CA LYS A 542 -1.86 -11.08 13.14
C LYS A 542 -0.80 -11.58 12.16
N ILE A 543 -1.22 -12.11 11.00
CA ILE A 543 -0.32 -12.64 9.97
C ILE A 543 0.55 -11.53 9.40
N GLN A 544 -0.03 -10.37 9.09
CA GLN A 544 0.70 -9.20 8.60
C GLN A 544 1.79 -8.76 9.59
N ASN A 545 1.47 -8.66 10.88
CA ASN A 545 2.45 -8.34 11.92
C ASN A 545 3.56 -9.40 12.05
N LEU A 546 3.25 -10.69 11.89
CA LEU A 546 4.26 -11.77 11.90
C LEU A 546 5.21 -11.66 10.70
N ILE A 547 4.68 -11.37 9.52
CA ILE A 547 5.48 -11.13 8.31
C ILE A 547 6.34 -9.87 8.50
N THR A 548 5.78 -8.79 9.04
CA THR A 548 6.53 -7.56 9.34
C THR A 548 7.70 -7.82 10.30
N ILE A 549 7.49 -8.63 11.36
CA ILE A 549 8.60 -9.04 12.24
C ILE A 549 9.69 -9.72 11.43
N MET A 550 9.32 -10.67 10.56
CA MET A 550 10.27 -11.42 9.76
C MET A 550 11.07 -10.52 8.82
N VAL A 551 10.37 -9.65 8.08
CA VAL A 551 10.99 -8.68 7.15
C VAL A 551 11.91 -7.71 7.89
N THR A 552 11.47 -7.18 9.05
CA THR A 552 12.28 -6.27 9.88
C THR A 552 13.57 -6.93 10.39
N VAL A 553 13.49 -8.18 10.83
CA VAL A 553 14.67 -8.96 11.28
C VAL A 553 15.64 -9.17 10.13
N CYS A 554 15.14 -9.61 8.97
CA CYS A 554 15.98 -9.88 7.80
C CYS A 554 16.64 -8.59 7.28
N TYR A 555 15.89 -7.49 7.24
CA TYR A 555 16.41 -6.18 6.85
C TYR A 555 17.51 -5.70 7.79
N ALA A 556 17.30 -5.75 9.10
CA ALA A 556 18.30 -5.33 10.08
C ALA A 556 19.57 -6.20 10.02
N TYR A 557 19.42 -7.49 9.74
CA TYR A 557 20.56 -8.38 9.51
C TYR A 557 21.36 -7.96 8.28
N ALA A 558 20.67 -7.65 7.19
CA ALA A 558 21.31 -7.25 5.93
C ALA A 558 21.97 -5.86 6.01
N GLN A 559 21.49 -4.95 6.89
CA GLN A 559 22.16 -3.68 7.19
C GLN A 559 23.49 -3.86 7.92
N ALA A 560 23.67 -4.97 8.62
CA ALA A 560 24.90 -5.37 9.32
C ALA A 560 25.43 -4.30 10.31
N ASP A 561 24.57 -3.47 10.90
CA ASP A 561 24.94 -2.47 11.89
C ASP A 561 24.20 -2.68 13.23
N TYR A 562 24.87 -2.26 14.31
CA TYR A 562 24.37 -2.45 15.68
C TYR A 562 23.05 -1.67 15.93
N MET A 563 22.93 -0.45 15.39
CA MET A 563 21.77 0.39 15.66
C MET A 563 20.52 -0.17 14.97
N SER A 564 20.62 -0.60 13.73
CA SER A 564 19.53 -1.28 13.02
C SER A 564 19.09 -2.56 13.74
N ALA A 565 20.05 -3.35 14.24
CA ALA A 565 19.73 -4.53 15.03
C ALA A 565 19.04 -4.20 16.35
N PHE A 566 19.45 -3.13 17.02
CA PHE A 566 18.84 -2.69 18.28
C PHE A 566 17.42 -2.12 18.07
N ILE A 567 17.21 -1.32 17.02
CA ILE A 567 15.89 -0.81 16.63
C ILE A 567 14.95 -1.97 16.28
N ALA A 568 15.43 -2.94 15.49
CA ALA A 568 14.66 -4.11 15.11
C ALA A 568 14.25 -4.96 16.32
N ASP A 569 15.16 -5.17 17.29
CA ASP A 569 14.87 -5.92 18.53
C ASP A 569 13.70 -5.27 19.29
N VAL A 570 13.73 -3.95 19.51
CA VAL A 570 12.65 -3.20 20.19
C VAL A 570 11.37 -3.21 19.37
N SER A 571 11.44 -2.97 18.05
CA SER A 571 10.27 -2.97 17.17
C SER A 571 9.57 -4.32 17.16
N CYS A 572 10.33 -5.40 17.03
CA CYS A 572 9.79 -6.76 17.05
C CYS A 572 9.16 -7.14 18.40
N GLU A 573 9.72 -6.67 19.52
CA GLU A 573 9.09 -6.85 20.85
C GLU A 573 7.72 -6.17 20.92
N ASN A 574 7.62 -4.94 20.43
CA ASN A 574 6.35 -4.20 20.40
C ASN A 574 5.31 -4.91 19.53
N LEU A 575 5.70 -5.41 18.35
CA LEU A 575 4.82 -6.18 17.48
C LEU A 575 4.39 -7.52 18.13
N LYS A 576 5.29 -8.20 18.84
CA LYS A 576 4.95 -9.42 19.60
C LYS A 576 3.93 -9.13 20.70
N ASN A 577 4.11 -8.03 21.44
CA ASN A 577 3.17 -7.63 22.47
C ASN A 577 1.79 -7.32 21.86
N LYS A 578 1.75 -6.64 20.72
CA LYS A 578 0.53 -6.35 19.95
C LYS A 578 -0.18 -7.65 19.49
N ILE A 579 0.59 -8.64 18.98
CA ILE A 579 0.06 -9.95 18.55
C ILE A 579 -0.48 -10.77 19.72
N THR A 580 0.22 -10.74 20.87
CA THR A 580 -0.12 -11.58 22.02
C THR A 580 -1.07 -10.92 23.01
N GLY A 581 -1.37 -9.63 22.85
CA GLY A 581 -2.17 -8.84 23.79
C GLY A 581 -1.49 -8.61 25.14
N LYS A 582 -0.17 -8.73 25.21
CA LYS A 582 0.60 -8.56 26.45
C LYS A 582 1.09 -7.11 26.60
N HIS A 583 1.10 -6.65 27.82
CA HIS A 583 1.77 -5.40 28.17
C HIS A 583 3.29 -5.56 28.17
N PRO A 584 4.06 -4.49 27.85
CA PRO A 584 5.51 -4.51 28.00
C PRO A 584 5.95 -4.83 29.42
N THR A 585 6.98 -5.65 29.56
CA THR A 585 7.65 -5.88 30.86
C THR A 585 8.60 -4.74 31.17
N ASP A 586 8.98 -4.56 32.45
CA ASP A 586 9.98 -3.56 32.86
C ASP A 586 11.31 -3.69 32.10
N ALA A 587 11.71 -4.90 31.77
CA ALA A 587 12.92 -5.15 30.97
C ALA A 587 12.79 -4.62 29.54
N GLN A 588 11.62 -4.80 28.93
CA GLN A 588 11.32 -4.27 27.60
C GLN A 588 11.21 -2.73 27.62
N ILE A 589 10.58 -2.16 28.65
CA ILE A 589 10.52 -0.71 28.84
C ILE A 589 11.93 -0.13 28.95
N ARG A 590 12.78 -0.68 29.84
CA ARG A 590 14.19 -0.24 29.98
C ARG A 590 14.96 -0.35 28.68
N LYS A 591 14.72 -1.40 27.88
CA LYS A 591 15.36 -1.58 26.57
C LYS A 591 14.95 -0.47 25.60
N SER A 592 13.64 -0.18 25.50
CA SER A 592 13.09 0.89 24.66
C SER A 592 13.65 2.26 25.06
N VAL A 593 13.71 2.54 26.35
CA VAL A 593 14.27 3.78 26.91
C VAL A 593 15.75 3.96 26.54
N ARG A 594 16.57 2.91 26.69
CA ARG A 594 17.99 2.95 26.27
C ARG A 594 18.14 3.20 24.77
N LEU A 595 17.29 2.61 23.94
CA LEU A 595 17.30 2.87 22.51
C LEU A 595 16.96 4.34 22.24
N GLY A 596 15.91 4.88 22.87
CA GLY A 596 15.52 6.28 22.74
C GLY A 596 16.60 7.26 23.21
N GLU A 597 17.30 6.94 24.29
CA GLU A 597 18.46 7.68 24.78
C GLU A 597 19.60 7.68 23.74
N ALA A 598 19.92 6.51 23.17
CA ALA A 598 20.94 6.39 22.13
C ALA A 598 20.58 7.23 20.88
N ILE A 599 19.30 7.23 20.48
CA ILE A 599 18.81 8.04 19.37
C ILE A 599 18.89 9.54 19.71
N ALA A 600 18.45 9.96 20.90
CA ALA A 600 18.45 11.35 21.34
C ALA A 600 19.86 11.94 21.43
N ASN A 601 20.87 11.12 21.70
CA ASN A 601 22.27 11.53 21.83
C ASN A 601 23.07 11.41 20.51
N LYS A 602 22.49 10.82 19.45
CA LYS A 602 23.13 10.73 18.14
C LYS A 602 23.12 12.14 17.50
N ARG A 603 24.30 12.75 17.31
CA ARG A 603 24.43 14.02 16.57
C ARG A 603 24.09 13.78 15.10
N GLY A 604 23.10 14.51 14.58
CA GLY A 604 22.78 14.43 13.14
C GLY A 604 21.31 14.73 12.80
N GLY A 605 20.61 15.55 13.56
CA GLY A 605 19.38 16.21 13.10
C GLY A 605 19.72 17.40 12.20
N ARG A 606 18.84 17.74 11.25
CA ARG A 606 18.90 19.01 10.51
C ARG A 606 18.99 20.14 11.54
N GLY A 607 19.79 21.18 11.21
CA GLY A 607 20.09 22.27 12.14
C GLY A 607 18.86 22.87 12.82
N TYR A 608 19.03 23.31 14.05
CA TYR A 608 17.99 23.84 14.96
C TYR A 608 17.12 24.95 14.34
N ASP A 609 17.65 25.70 13.37
CA ASP A 609 17.03 26.91 12.84
C ASP A 609 15.75 26.69 12.05
N SER A 610 15.55 25.49 11.46
CA SER A 610 14.37 25.17 10.65
C SER A 610 13.14 24.72 11.47
N ILE A 611 13.32 24.45 12.79
CA ILE A 611 12.30 23.77 13.62
C ILE A 611 11.76 24.69 14.72
N LEU A 612 12.49 25.72 15.06
CA LEU A 612 12.02 26.76 15.97
C LEU A 612 11.05 27.65 15.19
N ILE A 613 9.75 27.42 15.39
CA ILE A 613 8.74 28.38 14.97
C ILE A 613 9.11 29.71 15.61
N LYS A 614 9.36 30.70 14.79
CA LYS A 614 9.55 32.08 15.28
C LYS A 614 8.22 32.52 15.86
N TYR A 615 8.15 32.63 17.17
CA TYR A 615 6.95 33.06 17.89
C TYR A 615 6.55 34.51 17.61
N ASP A 616 7.36 35.24 16.86
CA ASP A 616 7.20 36.69 16.58
C ASP A 616 6.46 36.95 15.24
N ARG A 617 5.66 36.04 14.76
CA ARG A 617 4.82 36.23 13.57
C ARG A 617 3.33 36.06 13.88
#